data_e141396f3b33ac37823548c5f8d6e160
#
_entry.id   e141396f3b33ac37823548c5f8d6e160
#
_cell.length_a   1.000
_cell.length_b   1.000
_cell.length_c   1.000
_cell.angle_alpha   90.00
_cell.angle_beta   90.00
_cell.angle_gamma   90.00
#
_symmetry.space_group_name_H-M   'P 1'
#
loop_
_entity.id
_entity.type
_entity.pdbx_description
1 polymer ?
#
loop_
_entity_poly.entity_id
_entity_poly.type
_entity_poly.pdbx_seq_one_letter_code
_entity_poly.pdbx_strand_id
1 'polypeptide(L)'
;MKSAKVVRPDAVVSLEMEMRNAQGELIHASDEPLSYLHGGYGGVFEGIERVLEGKAVGETVQLQLEPDEAFGDYDAQLIRIEARSRYGEGLEPGMEIEDAFDGDEPRTYVVTDLADDKVVLDANHPLAGIALRFTCKVLSVRNATDEEVERGRVAEDAGGDDET
;
A
#
# COMPACT_ATOMS: atom_id res chain seq x y z
N MET A 1 -8.86 -29.26 -24.04
CA MET A 1 -7.87 -28.63 -23.30
C MET A 1 -8.44 -27.50 -22.48
N LYS A 2 -8.00 -27.38 -21.31
CA LYS A 2 -8.61 -26.39 -20.51
C LYS A 2 -7.99 -25.03 -20.68
N SER A 3 -8.78 -24.03 -20.57
CA SER A 3 -8.33 -22.68 -20.67
C SER A 3 -7.39 -22.34 -19.51
N ALA A 4 -6.40 -21.52 -19.81
CA ALA A 4 -5.59 -21.01 -18.76
C ALA A 4 -6.43 -20.09 -17.88
N LYS A 5 -6.15 -20.09 -16.60
CA LYS A 5 -6.81 -19.15 -15.70
C LYS A 5 -6.17 -17.79 -15.90
N VAL A 6 -7.02 -16.80 -16.09
CA VAL A 6 -6.56 -15.45 -16.35
C VAL A 6 -7.23 -14.49 -15.37
N VAL A 7 -6.56 -13.37 -15.14
CA VAL A 7 -7.09 -12.30 -14.28
C VAL A 7 -8.28 -11.68 -14.97
N ARG A 8 -9.40 -11.62 -14.27
CA ARG A 8 -10.64 -11.10 -14.81
C ARG A 8 -11.47 -10.51 -13.67
N PRO A 9 -12.50 -9.73 -14.00
CA PRO A 9 -13.38 -9.19 -12.96
C PRO A 9 -14.04 -10.31 -12.15
N ASP A 10 -14.23 -10.04 -10.87
CA ASP A 10 -14.85 -10.95 -9.93
C ASP A 10 -14.07 -12.25 -9.74
N ALA A 11 -12.76 -12.15 -9.89
CA ALA A 11 -11.86 -13.26 -9.57
C ALA A 11 -10.96 -12.85 -8.41
N VAL A 12 -10.58 -13.84 -7.61
CA VAL A 12 -9.59 -13.63 -6.57
C VAL A 12 -8.24 -14.01 -7.15
N VAL A 13 -7.32 -13.08 -7.12
CA VAL A 13 -5.98 -13.22 -7.70
C VAL A 13 -4.97 -13.21 -6.58
N SER A 14 -4.08 -14.19 -6.59
CA SER A 14 -2.96 -14.22 -5.66
C SER A 14 -1.69 -13.88 -6.39
N LEU A 15 -0.90 -12.99 -5.82
CA LEU A 15 0.30 -12.43 -6.44
C LEU A 15 1.50 -12.56 -5.53
N GLU A 16 2.66 -12.72 -6.14
CA GLU A 16 3.92 -12.34 -5.52
C GLU A 16 4.19 -10.91 -5.95
N MET A 17 4.48 -10.03 -5.01
CA MET A 17 4.67 -8.63 -5.32
C MET A 17 5.99 -8.12 -4.76
N GLU A 18 6.69 -7.36 -5.56
CA GLU A 18 7.91 -6.67 -5.15
C GLU A 18 7.77 -5.20 -5.49
N MET A 19 8.17 -4.33 -4.58
CA MET A 19 8.04 -2.89 -4.77
C MET A 19 9.42 -2.25 -4.65
N ARG A 20 9.80 -1.48 -5.67
CA ARG A 20 11.08 -0.76 -5.69
C ARG A 20 10.82 0.71 -5.97
N ASN A 21 11.79 1.56 -5.59
CA ASN A 21 11.67 2.97 -5.96
C ASN A 21 12.20 3.15 -7.38
N ALA A 22 12.18 4.39 -7.88
CA ALA A 22 12.59 4.68 -9.24
C ALA A 22 14.07 4.43 -9.49
N GLN A 23 14.86 4.38 -8.43
CA GLN A 23 16.29 4.09 -8.52
C GLN A 23 16.58 2.59 -8.50
N GLY A 24 15.53 1.76 -8.38
CA GLY A 24 15.69 0.32 -8.38
C GLY A 24 15.97 -0.28 -7.02
N GLU A 25 15.91 0.51 -5.96
CA GLU A 25 16.13 0.01 -4.61
C GLU A 25 14.90 -0.70 -4.11
N LEU A 26 15.08 -1.85 -3.47
CA LEU A 26 13.96 -2.62 -2.96
C LEU A 26 13.36 -1.93 -1.75
N ILE A 27 12.05 -1.67 -1.82
CA ILE A 27 11.32 -1.09 -0.70
C ILE A 27 10.61 -2.17 0.08
N HIS A 28 10.00 -3.10 -0.63
CA HIS A 28 9.25 -4.16 0.03
C HIS A 28 9.11 -5.35 -0.91
N ALA A 29 9.21 -6.54 -0.34
CA ALA A 29 8.89 -7.77 -1.07
C ALA A 29 8.04 -8.59 -0.11
N SER A 30 6.90 -9.08 -0.61
CA SER A 30 6.01 -9.83 0.25
C SER A 30 6.58 -11.22 0.49
N ASP A 31 6.57 -11.64 1.76
CA ASP A 31 6.99 -12.99 2.12
C ASP A 31 5.90 -14.00 1.81
N GLU A 32 4.66 -13.54 1.76
CA GLU A 32 3.52 -14.39 1.49
C GLU A 32 2.73 -13.81 0.33
N PRO A 33 2.02 -14.65 -0.41
CA PRO A 33 1.22 -14.14 -1.51
C PRO A 33 0.18 -13.14 -1.03
N LEU A 34 -0.02 -12.11 -1.84
CA LEU A 34 -1.06 -11.13 -1.63
C LEU A 34 -2.27 -11.54 -2.45
N SER A 35 -3.43 -11.63 -1.82
CA SER A 35 -4.67 -11.96 -2.53
C SER A 35 -5.59 -10.76 -2.56
N TYR A 36 -6.21 -10.52 -3.71
CA TYR A 36 -7.15 -9.41 -3.83
C TYR A 36 -8.28 -9.79 -4.77
N LEU A 37 -9.38 -9.06 -4.66
CA LEU A 37 -10.53 -9.24 -5.55
C LEU A 37 -10.37 -8.29 -6.71
N HIS A 38 -10.32 -8.82 -7.92
CA HIS A 38 -10.10 -8.04 -9.14
C HIS A 38 -11.41 -7.50 -9.70
N GLY A 39 -11.38 -6.29 -10.21
CA GLY A 39 -12.55 -5.71 -10.84
C GLY A 39 -12.94 -4.35 -10.33
N GLY A 40 -11.99 -3.60 -9.77
CA GLY A 40 -12.27 -2.22 -9.33
C GLY A 40 -12.72 -2.13 -7.88
N TYR A 41 -12.45 -3.13 -7.10
CA TYR A 41 -12.84 -3.13 -5.68
C TYR A 41 -11.83 -2.44 -4.77
N GLY A 42 -10.71 -1.98 -5.34
CA GLY A 42 -9.73 -1.23 -4.55
C GLY A 42 -8.76 -2.07 -3.75
N GLY A 43 -8.64 -3.36 -4.05
CA GLY A 43 -7.72 -4.23 -3.33
C GLY A 43 -6.26 -3.95 -3.62
N VAL A 44 -5.96 -3.43 -4.82
CA VAL A 44 -4.64 -2.97 -5.20
C VAL A 44 -4.84 -1.69 -6.00
N PHE A 45 -3.74 -1.01 -6.31
CA PHE A 45 -3.84 0.23 -7.09
C PHE A 45 -4.45 -0.05 -8.47
N GLU A 46 -5.21 0.90 -8.96
CA GLU A 46 -5.90 0.75 -10.24
C GLU A 46 -4.92 0.42 -11.36
N GLY A 47 -3.75 1.04 -11.36
CA GLY A 47 -2.74 0.75 -12.39
C GLY A 47 -2.27 -0.69 -12.35
N ILE A 48 -2.19 -1.28 -11.16
CA ILE A 48 -1.81 -2.68 -11.03
C ILE A 48 -2.91 -3.57 -11.61
N GLU A 49 -4.17 -3.28 -11.29
CA GLU A 49 -5.27 -4.06 -11.85
C GLU A 49 -5.27 -3.99 -13.37
N ARG A 50 -4.99 -2.81 -13.91
CA ARG A 50 -5.04 -2.61 -15.35
C ARG A 50 -4.01 -3.45 -16.09
N VAL A 51 -2.79 -3.54 -15.54
CA VAL A 51 -1.77 -4.33 -16.22
C VAL A 51 -1.94 -5.83 -16.00
N LEU A 52 -2.62 -6.21 -14.93
CA LEU A 52 -2.86 -7.62 -14.64
C LEU A 52 -4.03 -8.19 -15.42
N GLU A 53 -4.97 -7.33 -15.84
CA GLU A 53 -6.17 -7.79 -16.53
C GLU A 53 -5.80 -8.67 -17.72
N GLY A 54 -6.33 -9.89 -17.76
CA GLY A 54 -6.08 -10.81 -18.85
C GLY A 54 -4.78 -11.60 -18.76
N LYS A 55 -4.00 -11.39 -17.71
CA LYS A 55 -2.75 -12.14 -17.56
C LYS A 55 -3.03 -13.52 -17.00
N ALA A 56 -2.26 -14.48 -17.43
CA ALA A 56 -2.45 -15.87 -17.01
C ALA A 56 -1.58 -16.19 -15.80
N VAL A 57 -1.97 -17.24 -15.10
CA VAL A 57 -1.16 -17.76 -14.00
C VAL A 57 0.24 -18.04 -14.50
N GLY A 58 1.23 -17.60 -13.77
CA GLY A 58 2.64 -17.75 -14.11
C GLY A 58 3.25 -16.55 -14.82
N GLU A 59 2.43 -15.62 -15.28
CA GLU A 59 2.97 -14.43 -15.94
C GLU A 59 3.43 -13.42 -14.90
N THR A 60 4.48 -12.68 -15.26
CA THR A 60 5.03 -11.62 -14.43
C THR A 60 4.86 -10.32 -15.18
N VAL A 61 4.40 -9.28 -14.48
CA VAL A 61 4.26 -7.95 -15.07
C VAL A 61 5.07 -6.96 -14.25
N GLN A 62 5.53 -5.92 -14.92
CA GLN A 62 6.22 -4.82 -14.26
C GLN A 62 5.57 -3.52 -14.68
N LEU A 63 5.46 -2.59 -13.74
CA LEU A 63 4.91 -1.29 -14.06
C LEU A 63 5.48 -0.27 -13.09
N GLN A 64 5.44 0.99 -13.51
CA GLN A 64 5.82 2.09 -12.65
C GLN A 64 4.60 2.96 -12.43
N LEU A 65 4.33 3.31 -11.19
CA LEU A 65 3.26 4.23 -10.84
C LEU A 65 3.87 5.53 -10.34
N GLU A 66 3.33 6.65 -10.84
CA GLU A 66 3.74 7.95 -10.36
C GLU A 66 3.06 8.20 -9.01
N PRO A 67 3.54 9.18 -8.23
CA PRO A 67 2.99 9.36 -6.89
C PRO A 67 1.47 9.49 -6.85
N ASP A 68 0.88 10.23 -7.78
CA ASP A 68 -0.57 10.42 -7.77
C ASP A 68 -1.34 9.15 -8.12
N GLU A 69 -0.67 8.15 -8.67
CA GLU A 69 -1.28 6.85 -8.97
C GLU A 69 -1.00 5.82 -7.88
N ALA A 70 -0.19 6.17 -6.90
CA ALA A 70 0.22 5.25 -5.84
C ALA A 70 -0.18 5.83 -4.49
N PHE A 71 0.79 6.28 -3.69
CA PHE A 71 0.50 6.74 -2.33
C PHE A 71 0.25 8.24 -2.25
N GLY A 72 0.18 8.91 -3.39
CA GLY A 72 -0.15 10.31 -3.44
C GLY A 72 1.08 11.20 -3.48
N ASP A 73 0.84 12.44 -3.84
CA ASP A 73 1.91 13.43 -3.88
C ASP A 73 2.31 13.81 -2.46
N TYR A 74 3.56 14.24 -2.32
CA TYR A 74 4.03 14.76 -1.05
C TYR A 74 3.35 16.11 -0.79
N ASP A 75 2.76 16.26 0.38
CA ASP A 75 2.01 17.48 0.73
C ASP A 75 2.76 18.20 1.83
N ALA A 76 3.34 19.34 1.51
CA ALA A 76 4.09 20.13 2.48
C ALA A 76 3.20 20.69 3.59
N GLN A 77 1.89 20.74 3.37
CA GLN A 77 0.98 21.20 4.40
C GLN A 77 0.81 20.18 5.53
N LEU A 78 1.23 18.95 5.31
CA LEU A 78 1.16 17.91 6.34
C LEU A 78 2.41 17.92 7.22
N ILE A 79 3.31 18.86 7.01
CA ILE A 79 4.49 19.02 7.85
C ILE A 79 4.20 20.09 8.88
N ARG A 80 4.56 19.83 10.13
CA ARG A 80 4.41 20.81 11.19
C ARG A 80 5.72 20.96 11.95
N ILE A 81 5.98 22.16 12.42
CA ILE A 81 7.10 22.43 13.30
C ILE A 81 6.49 22.85 14.63
N GLU A 82 6.77 22.09 15.67
CA GLU A 82 6.17 22.32 16.98
C GLU A 82 7.26 22.45 18.03
N ALA A 83 6.87 22.96 19.20
CA ALA A 83 7.79 23.04 20.30
C ALA A 83 8.12 21.64 20.80
N ARG A 84 9.40 21.37 20.97
CA ARG A 84 9.83 20.06 21.43
C ARG A 84 9.30 19.76 22.82
N SER A 85 9.12 20.80 23.64
CA SER A 85 8.60 20.64 25.00
C SER A 85 7.17 20.11 25.03
N ARG A 86 6.44 20.23 23.92
CA ARG A 86 5.08 19.69 23.85
C ARG A 86 5.06 18.19 24.03
N TYR A 87 6.14 17.50 23.65
CA TYR A 87 6.21 16.04 23.68
C TYR A 87 7.17 15.50 24.74
N GLY A 88 7.87 16.39 25.42
CA GLY A 88 8.81 15.99 26.45
C GLY A 88 10.14 15.53 25.87
N GLU A 89 10.90 14.83 26.70
CA GLU A 89 12.20 14.32 26.30
C GLU A 89 12.06 12.92 25.72
N GLY A 90 13.11 12.50 25.03
CA GLY A 90 13.12 11.15 24.48
C GLY A 90 12.68 11.05 23.04
N LEU A 91 12.42 12.20 22.39
CA LEU A 91 12.08 12.16 20.96
C LEU A 91 13.29 11.80 20.13
N GLU A 92 13.06 10.97 19.10
CA GLU A 92 14.12 10.61 18.16
C GLU A 92 13.55 10.59 16.75
N PRO A 93 14.37 10.91 15.73
CA PRO A 93 13.90 10.80 14.35
C PRO A 93 13.39 9.38 14.07
N GLY A 94 12.28 9.29 13.36
CA GLY A 94 11.65 8.02 13.04
C GLY A 94 10.55 7.61 13.99
N MET A 95 10.42 8.27 15.13
CA MET A 95 9.34 7.96 16.06
C MET A 95 8.00 8.42 15.51
N GLU A 96 6.95 7.69 15.85
CA GLU A 96 5.60 8.07 15.46
C GLU A 96 4.90 8.70 16.65
N ILE A 97 4.18 9.78 16.38
CA ILE A 97 3.45 10.52 17.39
C ILE A 97 2.04 10.75 16.88
N GLU A 98 1.05 10.51 17.73
CA GLU A 98 -0.32 10.83 17.37
C GLU A 98 -0.69 12.14 18.04
N ASP A 99 -1.18 13.10 17.27
CA ASP A 99 -1.57 14.39 17.79
C ASP A 99 -2.60 15.04 16.89
N ALA A 100 -3.27 16.04 17.44
CA ALA A 100 -4.28 16.81 16.72
C ALA A 100 -3.99 18.29 16.89
N PHE A 101 -4.22 19.06 15.85
CA PHE A 101 -3.92 20.49 15.85
C PHE A 101 -5.11 21.25 15.27
N ASP A 102 -5.34 22.44 15.82
CA ASP A 102 -6.27 23.42 15.24
C ASP A 102 -7.66 22.85 14.99
N GLY A 103 -8.12 21.95 15.85
CA GLY A 103 -9.45 21.37 15.72
C GLY A 103 -9.54 20.22 14.72
N ASP A 104 -8.43 19.85 14.13
CA ASP A 104 -8.39 18.71 13.22
C ASP A 104 -8.48 17.40 13.97
N GLU A 105 -8.81 16.35 13.24
CA GLU A 105 -8.80 15.02 13.83
C GLU A 105 -7.38 14.56 14.08
N PRO A 106 -7.17 13.67 15.05
CA PRO A 106 -5.82 13.16 15.31
C PRO A 106 -5.23 12.48 14.10
N ARG A 107 -3.94 12.69 13.91
CA ARG A 107 -3.17 12.07 12.83
C ARG A 107 -1.90 11.51 13.39
N THR A 108 -1.35 10.54 12.69
CA THR A 108 -0.05 10.00 13.04
C THR A 108 1.02 10.80 12.30
N TYR A 109 1.99 11.31 13.04
CA TYR A 109 3.11 12.05 12.50
C TYR A 109 4.38 11.29 12.76
N VAL A 110 5.33 11.41 11.84
CA VAL A 110 6.68 10.85 12.03
C VAL A 110 7.62 12.01 12.35
N VAL A 111 8.44 11.82 13.38
CA VAL A 111 9.48 12.81 13.70
C VAL A 111 10.55 12.68 12.63
N THR A 112 10.76 13.75 11.86
CA THR A 112 11.75 13.73 10.78
C THR A 112 13.02 14.50 11.13
N ASP A 113 12.94 15.43 12.08
CA ASP A 113 14.11 16.19 12.46
C ASP A 113 13.88 16.78 13.86
N LEU A 114 14.98 17.08 14.55
CA LEU A 114 14.95 17.64 15.89
C LEU A 114 15.96 18.75 15.99
N ALA A 115 15.53 19.86 16.58
CA ALA A 115 16.44 20.93 16.98
C ALA A 115 16.38 21.04 18.51
N ASP A 116 17.11 21.99 19.08
CA ASP A 116 17.16 22.10 20.54
C ASP A 116 15.78 22.30 21.15
N ASP A 117 14.95 23.13 20.52
CA ASP A 117 13.64 23.48 21.07
C ASP A 117 12.49 23.19 20.10
N LYS A 118 12.76 22.59 18.96
CA LYS A 118 11.75 22.35 17.94
C LYS A 118 11.78 20.90 17.46
N VAL A 119 10.64 20.45 16.97
CA VAL A 119 10.55 19.13 16.35
C VAL A 119 9.80 19.31 15.04
N VAL A 120 10.26 18.60 14.01
CA VAL A 120 9.58 18.58 12.72
C VAL A 120 8.79 17.29 12.62
N LEU A 121 7.50 17.44 12.37
CA LEU A 121 6.57 16.32 12.27
C LEU A 121 6.01 16.25 10.86
N ASP A 122 5.90 15.04 10.32
CA ASP A 122 5.44 14.83 8.95
C ASP A 122 4.34 13.77 8.96
N ALA A 123 3.15 14.15 8.49
CA ALA A 123 2.01 13.24 8.41
C ALA A 123 1.84 12.62 7.03
N ASN A 124 2.76 12.88 6.10
CA ASN A 124 2.71 12.25 4.79
C ASN A 124 2.90 10.74 4.92
N HIS A 125 2.29 10.01 4.01
CA HIS A 125 2.59 8.59 3.92
C HIS A 125 4.09 8.43 3.65
N PRO A 126 4.75 7.43 4.25
CA PRO A 126 6.20 7.27 4.04
C PRO A 126 6.60 7.17 2.57
N LEU A 127 5.70 6.73 1.70
CA LEU A 127 5.99 6.59 0.29
C LEU A 127 5.35 7.68 -0.56
N ALA A 128 4.77 8.70 0.06
CA ALA A 128 4.20 9.83 -0.68
C ALA A 128 5.28 10.55 -1.46
N GLY A 129 4.96 10.99 -2.66
CA GLY A 129 5.90 11.73 -3.50
C GLY A 129 6.94 10.87 -4.18
N ILE A 130 6.81 9.54 -4.09
CA ILE A 130 7.79 8.63 -4.64
C ILE A 130 7.14 7.82 -5.76
N ALA A 131 7.80 7.79 -6.94
CA ALA A 131 7.39 6.89 -8.00
C ALA A 131 7.82 5.49 -7.60
N LEU A 132 6.96 4.52 -7.84
CA LEU A 132 7.19 3.14 -7.41
C LEU A 132 7.16 2.19 -8.58
N ARG A 133 8.05 1.22 -8.56
CA ARG A 133 8.07 0.15 -9.55
C ARG A 133 7.61 -1.13 -8.88
N PHE A 134 6.62 -1.76 -9.52
CA PHE A 134 6.04 -2.99 -9.01
C PHE A 134 6.35 -4.13 -9.95
N THR A 135 6.73 -5.26 -9.39
CA THR A 135 6.86 -6.50 -10.14
C THR A 135 5.86 -7.46 -9.51
N CYS A 136 4.91 -7.95 -10.31
CA CYS A 136 3.86 -8.82 -9.82
C CYS A 136 3.83 -10.10 -10.64
N LYS A 137 3.84 -11.23 -9.95
CA LYS A 137 3.71 -12.52 -10.59
C LYS A 137 2.38 -13.13 -10.20
N VAL A 138 1.60 -13.55 -11.19
CA VAL A 138 0.28 -14.16 -10.93
C VAL A 138 0.52 -15.59 -10.47
N LEU A 139 0.13 -15.89 -9.23
CA LEU A 139 0.32 -17.22 -8.67
C LEU A 139 -0.92 -18.07 -8.85
N SER A 140 -2.11 -17.48 -8.66
CA SER A 140 -3.34 -18.22 -8.85
C SER A 140 -4.48 -17.26 -9.14
N VAL A 141 -5.50 -17.78 -9.80
CA VAL A 141 -6.73 -17.05 -10.10
C VAL A 141 -7.89 -18.01 -9.84
N ARG A 142 -8.85 -17.59 -9.05
CA ARG A 142 -10.05 -18.39 -8.82
C ARG A 142 -11.27 -17.49 -8.89
N ASN A 143 -12.43 -18.07 -9.11
CA ASN A 143 -13.65 -17.29 -9.07
C ASN A 143 -13.89 -16.82 -7.65
N ALA A 144 -14.36 -15.59 -7.51
CA ALA A 144 -14.77 -15.10 -6.20
C ALA A 144 -16.10 -15.76 -5.82
N THR A 145 -16.34 -15.88 -4.53
CA THR A 145 -17.64 -16.31 -4.05
C THR A 145 -18.62 -15.16 -4.12
N ASP A 146 -19.90 -15.46 -4.08
CA ASP A 146 -20.91 -14.41 -4.08
C ASP A 146 -20.71 -13.47 -2.91
N GLU A 147 -20.32 -14.02 -1.78
CA GLU A 147 -20.09 -13.22 -0.58
C GLU A 147 -18.91 -12.27 -0.77
N GLU A 148 -17.85 -12.73 -1.41
CA GLU A 148 -16.69 -11.89 -1.67
C GLU A 148 -17.05 -10.73 -2.60
N VAL A 149 -17.81 -11.02 -3.63
CA VAL A 149 -18.25 -9.98 -4.57
C VAL A 149 -19.15 -8.97 -3.85
N GLU A 150 -20.06 -9.46 -3.02
CA GLU A 150 -20.97 -8.61 -2.29
C GLU A 150 -20.22 -7.68 -1.34
N ARG A 151 -19.18 -8.18 -0.69
CA ARG A 151 -18.38 -7.39 0.23
C ARG A 151 -17.35 -6.53 -0.47
N GLY A 152 -17.00 -6.87 -1.71
CA GLY A 152 -15.98 -6.16 -2.45
C GLY A 152 -14.56 -6.45 -1.99
N ARG A 153 -14.34 -7.62 -1.37
CA ARG A 153 -13.01 -7.99 -0.90
C ARG A 153 -12.94 -9.50 -0.70
N VAL A 154 -11.69 -9.98 -0.65
CA VAL A 154 -11.44 -11.39 -0.42
C VAL A 154 -11.88 -11.76 0.99
N ALA A 155 -12.51 -12.93 1.12
CA ALA A 155 -12.92 -13.44 2.43
C ALA A 155 -11.67 -13.75 3.23
N GLU A 156 -11.73 -13.40 4.49
CA GLU A 156 -10.60 -13.65 5.35
C GLU A 156 -10.74 -14.91 6.10
N ASP A 157 -10.50 -15.51 6.21
CA ASP A 157 -10.62 -16.61 6.75
C ASP A 157 -10.45 -17.55 6.13
N ALA A 158 -10.35 -17.15 5.99
CA ALA A 158 -10.23 -17.82 5.42
C ALA A 158 -9.24 -18.18 5.63
N GLY A 159 -9.20 -17.48 6.07
CA GLY A 159 -8.63 -17.47 6.37
C GLY A 159 -7.95 -17.73 6.64
N GLY A 160 -7.98 -17.55 6.84
CA GLY A 160 -7.62 -17.69 7.22
C GLY A 160 -7.10 -17.98 7.55
N ASP A 161 -7.17 -18.01 7.55
CA ASP A 161 -7.00 -18.18 8.01
C ASP A 161 -6.60 -18.50 8.27
N ASP A 162 -6.49 -18.58 8.10
CA ASP A 162 -6.34 -18.73 8.43
C ASP A 162 -5.90 -18.82 8.78
N GLU A 163 -5.85 -18.75 8.62
CA GLU A 163 -5.73 -18.58 9.00
C GLU A 163 -5.60 -18.68 9.48
N THR A 164 -5.57 -18.77 9.63
CA THR A 164 -5.60 -18.66 9.98
C THR A 164 -5.39 -18.72 10.21
#